data_c2dacc9653a3389c0a21b896c2bd7a68
#
_entry.id   c2dacc9653a3389c0a21b896c2bd7a68
#
_cell.length_a   1.000
_cell.length_b   1.000
_cell.length_c   1.000
_cell.angle_alpha   90.00
_cell.angle_beta   90.00
_cell.angle_gamma   90.00
#
_symmetry.space_group_name_H-M   'P 1'
#
loop_
_entity.id
_entity.type
_entity.pdbx_description
1 polymer ?
#
loop_
_entity_poly.entity_id
_entity_poly.type
_entity_poly.pdbx_seq_one_letter_code
_entity_poly.pdbx_strand_id
1 'polypeptide(L)'
;MPTEQVIHAVDDDRPFLAALDRALRTTGLTVNRYVCASDFLNDLDPDQPGCLITDLRMPGMDGLELQKTLQERHIRLPTIFITGHGDAGKAVAALKGGAVDFLEKPFSEQALLDSVRRALAKDTVDRALAGERAIIRQRCANLTPREQQVFSLVVSDLPNKEIARQLKISPRTVEHHRAHVMLKMQARSVAELITMAILCGIRELRL
;
A
#
# COMPACT_ATOMS: atom_id res chain seq x y z
N MET A 1 -17.14 -10.01 -6.00
CA MET A 1 -17.07 -9.13 -7.18
C MET A 1 -15.77 -8.35 -7.07
N PRO A 2 -14.95 -8.23 -8.13
CA PRO A 2 -13.84 -7.30 -8.07
C PRO A 2 -14.42 -5.90 -7.81
N THR A 3 -13.94 -5.22 -6.78
CA THR A 3 -14.35 -3.85 -6.47
C THR A 3 -13.92 -2.97 -7.64
N GLU A 4 -14.85 -2.17 -8.16
CA GLU A 4 -14.59 -1.27 -9.29
C GLU A 4 -13.52 -0.25 -8.91
N GLN A 5 -12.49 -0.10 -9.75
CA GLN A 5 -11.43 0.89 -9.54
C GLN A 5 -11.94 2.29 -9.88
N VAL A 6 -11.74 3.24 -8.98
CA VAL A 6 -12.21 4.63 -9.13
C VAL A 6 -11.01 5.58 -9.25
N ILE A 7 -11.12 6.52 -10.17
CA ILE A 7 -10.18 7.62 -10.31
C ILE A 7 -10.73 8.82 -9.57
N HIS A 8 -10.01 9.32 -8.59
CA HIS A 8 -10.33 10.57 -7.91
C HIS A 8 -9.56 11.70 -8.58
N ALA A 9 -10.27 12.69 -9.14
CA ALA A 9 -9.67 13.85 -9.79
C ALA A 9 -9.91 15.10 -8.95
N VAL A 10 -8.84 15.76 -8.52
CA VAL A 10 -8.87 16.94 -7.66
C VAL A 10 -8.16 18.09 -8.36
N ASP A 11 -8.91 19.13 -8.74
CA ASP A 11 -8.40 20.33 -9.44
C ASP A 11 -9.41 21.46 -9.25
N ASP A 12 -8.98 22.69 -8.98
CA ASP A 12 -9.88 23.82 -8.83
C ASP A 12 -10.45 24.33 -10.18
N ASP A 13 -9.86 23.93 -11.31
CA ASP A 13 -10.36 24.17 -12.67
C ASP A 13 -11.47 23.18 -13.05
N ARG A 14 -12.73 23.60 -12.85
CA ARG A 14 -13.92 22.80 -13.21
C ARG A 14 -13.99 22.40 -14.70
N PRO A 15 -13.69 23.28 -15.67
CA PRO A 15 -13.56 22.93 -17.09
C PRO A 15 -12.54 21.81 -17.33
N PHE A 16 -11.38 21.89 -16.70
CA PHE A 16 -10.36 20.86 -16.79
C PHE A 16 -10.83 19.51 -16.20
N LEU A 17 -11.44 19.51 -15.01
CA LEU A 17 -12.06 18.31 -14.44
C LEU A 17 -13.09 17.66 -15.35
N ALA A 18 -13.92 18.48 -16.04
CA ALA A 18 -14.91 17.97 -16.99
C ALA A 18 -14.28 17.35 -18.25
N ALA A 19 -13.18 17.93 -18.73
CA ALA A 19 -12.42 17.38 -19.86
C ALA A 19 -11.71 16.06 -19.47
N LEU A 20 -11.08 16.02 -18.30
CA LEU A 20 -10.43 14.84 -17.73
C LEU A 20 -11.42 13.67 -17.56
N ASP A 21 -12.57 13.94 -16.94
CA ASP A 21 -13.64 12.94 -16.74
C ASP A 21 -14.11 12.37 -18.09
N ARG A 22 -14.33 13.23 -19.10
CA ARG A 22 -14.74 12.79 -20.44
C ARG A 22 -13.68 11.87 -21.07
N ALA A 23 -12.41 12.27 -21.05
CA ALA A 23 -11.32 11.49 -21.61
C ALA A 23 -11.21 10.09 -20.95
N LEU A 24 -11.31 10.00 -19.63
CA LEU A 24 -11.18 8.76 -18.89
C LEU A 24 -12.42 7.86 -19.01
N ARG A 25 -13.63 8.42 -19.03
CA ARG A 25 -14.89 7.65 -19.20
C ARG A 25 -15.00 6.97 -20.58
N THR A 26 -14.38 7.53 -21.62
CA THR A 26 -14.35 6.86 -22.94
C THR A 26 -13.65 5.50 -22.89
N THR A 27 -12.81 5.27 -21.88
CA THR A 27 -12.10 4.01 -21.67
C THR A 27 -12.77 3.08 -20.65
N GLY A 28 -13.98 3.42 -20.19
CA GLY A 28 -14.76 2.63 -19.23
C GLY A 28 -14.34 2.83 -17.76
N LEU A 29 -13.54 3.86 -17.46
CA LEU A 29 -13.09 4.15 -16.09
C LEU A 29 -14.09 5.08 -15.38
N THR A 30 -14.35 4.80 -14.10
CA THR A 30 -15.19 5.63 -13.24
C THR A 30 -14.35 6.77 -12.63
N VAL A 31 -14.87 8.00 -12.72
CA VAL A 31 -14.17 9.21 -12.24
C VAL A 31 -15.04 9.98 -11.26
N ASN A 32 -14.51 10.21 -10.05
CA ASN A 32 -15.06 11.13 -9.05
C ASN A 32 -14.28 12.44 -9.11
N ARG A 33 -14.99 13.58 -9.15
CA ARG A 33 -14.40 14.91 -9.34
C ARG A 33 -14.58 15.77 -8.11
N TYR A 34 -13.51 16.43 -7.69
CA TYR A 34 -13.47 17.31 -6.53
C TYR A 34 -12.80 18.63 -6.89
N VAL A 35 -13.36 19.73 -6.44
CA VAL A 35 -12.82 21.08 -6.72
C VAL A 35 -11.83 21.54 -5.65
N CYS A 36 -11.69 20.79 -4.58
CA CYS A 36 -10.69 21.04 -3.54
C CYS A 36 -10.32 19.74 -2.82
N ALA A 37 -9.15 19.74 -2.18
CA ALA A 37 -8.63 18.59 -1.44
C ALA A 37 -9.50 18.21 -0.23
N SER A 38 -10.16 19.18 0.43
CA SER A 38 -11.02 18.91 1.59
C SER A 38 -12.24 18.08 1.22
N ASP A 39 -12.90 18.37 0.10
CA ASP A 39 -14.08 17.62 -0.35
C ASP A 39 -13.69 16.17 -0.67
N PHE A 40 -12.54 15.99 -1.35
CA PHE A 40 -12.00 14.67 -1.61
C PHE A 40 -11.70 13.89 -0.33
N LEU A 41 -11.02 14.51 0.65
CA LEU A 41 -10.67 13.85 1.92
C LEU A 41 -11.88 13.48 2.78
N ASN A 42 -12.99 14.20 2.64
CA ASN A 42 -14.24 13.92 3.35
C ASN A 42 -15.03 12.77 2.71
N ASP A 43 -14.92 12.59 1.38
CA ASP A 43 -15.64 11.57 0.60
C ASP A 43 -14.83 10.28 0.40
N LEU A 44 -13.53 10.32 0.71
CA LEU A 44 -12.61 9.21 0.44
C LEU A 44 -12.91 7.98 1.30
N ASP A 45 -13.22 6.88 0.64
CA ASP A 45 -13.16 5.53 1.23
C ASP A 45 -11.74 4.97 1.06
N PRO A 46 -10.96 4.78 2.16
CA PRO A 46 -9.61 4.23 2.09
C PRO A 46 -9.53 2.82 1.50
N ASP A 47 -10.63 2.06 1.58
CA ASP A 47 -10.70 0.69 1.07
C ASP A 47 -11.12 0.62 -0.40
N GLN A 48 -11.58 1.72 -1.00
CA GLN A 48 -11.93 1.80 -2.43
C GLN A 48 -10.67 1.69 -3.29
N PRO A 49 -10.55 0.71 -4.22
CA PRO A 49 -9.44 0.62 -5.16
C PRO A 49 -9.45 1.78 -6.14
N GLY A 50 -8.26 2.27 -6.51
CA GLY A 50 -8.19 3.33 -7.49
C GLY A 50 -6.89 4.12 -7.48
N CYS A 51 -6.95 5.36 -7.99
CA CYS A 51 -5.84 6.28 -7.95
C CYS A 51 -6.33 7.74 -7.82
N LEU A 52 -5.43 8.60 -7.37
CA LEU A 52 -5.62 10.04 -7.28
C LEU A 52 -4.91 10.73 -8.45
N ILE A 53 -5.63 11.63 -9.12
CA ILE A 53 -5.06 12.64 -10.02
C ILE A 53 -5.31 13.98 -9.34
N THR A 54 -4.25 14.74 -9.08
CA THR A 54 -4.39 16.03 -8.39
C THR A 54 -3.58 17.10 -9.07
N ASP A 55 -4.15 18.32 -9.13
CA ASP A 55 -3.34 19.47 -9.47
C ASP A 55 -2.35 19.75 -8.34
N LEU A 56 -1.20 20.27 -8.70
CA LEU A 56 -0.14 20.60 -7.76
C LEU A 56 -0.46 21.87 -6.98
N ARG A 57 -1.13 22.83 -7.63
CA ARG A 57 -1.43 24.15 -7.08
C ARG A 57 -2.93 24.35 -6.98
N MET A 58 -3.45 24.23 -5.78
CA MET A 58 -4.86 24.49 -5.49
C MET A 58 -5.00 25.46 -4.32
N PRO A 59 -6.07 26.26 -4.28
CA PRO A 59 -6.36 27.09 -3.11
C PRO A 59 -6.56 26.26 -1.83
N GLY A 60 -6.03 26.74 -0.73
CA GLY A 60 -6.09 26.06 0.55
C GLY A 60 -5.02 24.97 0.67
N MET A 61 -5.40 23.71 0.56
CA MET A 61 -4.47 22.57 0.59
C MET A 61 -3.98 22.27 -0.82
N ASP A 62 -2.68 22.36 -1.05
CA ASP A 62 -2.05 22.02 -2.32
C ASP A 62 -1.91 20.50 -2.50
N GLY A 63 -1.55 20.05 -3.72
CA GLY A 63 -1.45 18.62 -4.03
C GLY A 63 -0.37 17.90 -3.24
N LEU A 64 0.75 18.56 -2.87
CA LEU A 64 1.80 17.96 -2.05
C LEU A 64 1.35 17.80 -0.59
N GLU A 65 0.65 18.79 -0.06
CA GLU A 65 0.05 18.71 1.28
C GLU A 65 -1.02 17.62 1.34
N LEU A 66 -1.81 17.46 0.26
CA LEU A 66 -2.77 16.38 0.13
C LEU A 66 -2.08 15.01 0.15
N GLN A 67 -1.01 14.83 -0.65
CA GLN A 67 -0.23 13.59 -0.66
C GLN A 67 0.34 13.28 0.74
N LYS A 68 0.89 14.28 1.42
CA LYS A 68 1.40 14.14 2.79
C LYS A 68 0.30 13.74 3.77
N THR A 69 -0.87 14.36 3.67
CA THR A 69 -2.04 14.03 4.51
C THR A 69 -2.48 12.58 4.32
N LEU A 70 -2.50 12.06 3.07
CA LEU A 70 -2.80 10.66 2.80
C LEU A 70 -1.77 9.74 3.45
N GLN A 71 -0.48 10.07 3.38
CA GLN A 71 0.60 9.31 4.02
C GLN A 71 0.48 9.28 5.55
N GLU A 72 0.20 10.43 6.17
CA GLU A 72 -0.01 10.55 7.62
C GLU A 72 -1.22 9.74 8.10
N ARG A 73 -2.26 9.65 7.27
CA ARG A 73 -3.44 8.80 7.50
C ARG A 73 -3.21 7.33 7.14
N HIS A 74 -2.01 6.95 6.67
CA HIS A 74 -1.67 5.61 6.18
C HIS A 74 -2.53 5.12 5.01
N ILE A 75 -3.10 6.05 4.24
CA ILE A 75 -3.90 5.76 3.04
C ILE A 75 -2.96 5.58 1.85
N ARG A 76 -3.00 4.39 1.25
CA ARG A 76 -2.16 4.03 0.11
C ARG A 76 -2.95 4.21 -1.17
N LEU A 77 -2.99 5.42 -1.67
CA LEU A 77 -3.63 5.75 -2.94
C LEU A 77 -2.57 6.24 -3.93
N PRO A 78 -2.25 5.48 -4.99
CA PRO A 78 -1.29 5.90 -6.01
C PRO A 78 -1.68 7.25 -6.59
N THR A 79 -0.76 8.21 -6.57
CA THR A 79 -1.02 9.60 -6.93
C THR A 79 -0.28 9.99 -8.20
N ILE A 80 -0.99 10.64 -9.11
CA ILE A 80 -0.49 11.29 -10.33
C ILE A 80 -0.67 12.79 -10.13
N PHE A 81 0.40 13.55 -10.30
CA PHE A 81 0.31 15.01 -10.28
C PHE A 81 0.15 15.57 -11.68
N ILE A 82 -0.73 16.56 -11.79
CA ILE A 82 -0.88 17.37 -12.99
C ILE A 82 -0.54 18.82 -12.63
N THR A 83 0.18 19.52 -13.48
CA THR A 83 0.59 20.90 -13.18
C THR A 83 0.79 21.73 -14.44
N GLY A 84 0.75 23.06 -14.29
CA GLY A 84 1.17 24.02 -15.29
C GLY A 84 2.71 24.17 -15.35
N HIS A 85 3.17 25.03 -16.25
CA HIS A 85 4.59 25.29 -16.49
C HIS A 85 5.35 25.80 -15.25
N GLY A 86 6.60 25.36 -15.08
CA GLY A 86 7.55 25.93 -14.14
C GLY A 86 7.66 25.24 -12.77
N ASP A 87 7.05 24.07 -12.56
CA ASP A 87 7.06 23.37 -11.28
C ASP A 87 8.07 22.21 -11.17
N ALA A 88 9.15 22.23 -11.97
CA ALA A 88 10.14 21.14 -12.00
C ALA A 88 10.72 20.78 -10.61
N GLY A 89 10.94 21.75 -9.73
CA GLY A 89 11.40 21.50 -8.35
C GLY A 89 10.36 20.75 -7.50
N LYS A 90 9.08 21.07 -7.68
CA LYS A 90 7.98 20.42 -6.99
C LYS A 90 7.71 19.01 -7.56
N ALA A 91 7.91 18.80 -8.86
CA ALA A 91 7.85 17.47 -9.49
C ALA A 91 8.80 16.48 -8.83
N VAL A 92 10.04 16.91 -8.58
CA VAL A 92 11.03 16.08 -7.87
C VAL A 92 10.57 15.78 -6.43
N ALA A 93 9.96 16.73 -5.73
CA ALA A 93 9.43 16.51 -4.39
C ALA A 93 8.25 15.53 -4.40
N ALA A 94 7.33 15.64 -5.36
CA ALA A 94 6.20 14.73 -5.55
C ALA A 94 6.67 13.29 -5.79
N LEU A 95 7.64 13.09 -6.69
CA LEU A 95 8.21 11.77 -6.98
C LEU A 95 8.96 11.18 -5.78
N LYS A 96 9.76 11.98 -5.06
CA LYS A 96 10.38 11.55 -3.80
C LYS A 96 9.34 11.20 -2.73
N GLY A 97 8.18 11.86 -2.73
CA GLY A 97 7.03 11.54 -1.91
C GLY A 97 6.27 10.28 -2.36
N GLY A 98 6.75 9.55 -3.38
CA GLY A 98 6.15 8.29 -3.84
C GLY A 98 5.02 8.45 -4.86
N ALA A 99 4.91 9.61 -5.52
CA ALA A 99 4.00 9.76 -6.66
C ALA A 99 4.35 8.75 -7.77
N VAL A 100 3.32 8.28 -8.47
CA VAL A 100 3.49 7.34 -9.58
C VAL A 100 3.99 8.06 -10.81
N ASP A 101 3.49 9.26 -11.03
CA ASP A 101 3.81 10.05 -12.20
C ASP A 101 3.54 11.53 -12.00
N PHE A 102 4.00 12.30 -12.98
CA PHE A 102 3.86 13.75 -13.02
C PHE A 102 3.64 14.18 -14.48
N LEU A 103 2.54 14.87 -14.76
CA LEU A 103 2.16 15.33 -16.10
C LEU A 103 2.12 16.86 -16.16
N GLU A 104 2.87 17.44 -17.09
CA GLU A 104 2.87 18.89 -17.34
C GLU A 104 1.85 19.27 -18.39
N LYS A 105 0.96 20.23 -18.07
CA LYS A 105 -0.03 20.78 -19.00
C LYS A 105 0.67 21.66 -20.04
N PRO A 106 0.42 21.47 -21.37
CA PRO A 106 -0.49 20.50 -21.99
C PRO A 106 0.14 19.12 -22.18
N PHE A 107 -0.61 18.05 -21.91
CA PHE A 107 -0.21 16.66 -22.12
C PHE A 107 -1.15 15.97 -23.12
N SER A 108 -0.71 14.87 -23.70
CA SER A 108 -1.54 14.06 -24.58
C SER A 108 -2.48 13.14 -23.79
N GLU A 109 -3.63 12.82 -24.37
CA GLU A 109 -4.56 11.83 -23.80
C GLU A 109 -3.86 10.49 -23.56
N GLN A 110 -2.99 10.07 -24.47
CA GLN A 110 -2.22 8.84 -24.33
C GLN A 110 -1.30 8.86 -23.10
N ALA A 111 -0.60 9.97 -22.83
CA ALA A 111 0.24 10.12 -21.65
C ALA A 111 -0.58 10.01 -20.35
N LEU A 112 -1.77 10.63 -20.31
CA LEU A 112 -2.69 10.51 -19.19
C LEU A 112 -3.12 9.07 -18.97
N LEU A 113 -3.57 8.37 -20.01
CA LEU A 113 -4.03 6.99 -19.93
C LEU A 113 -2.92 6.04 -19.48
N ASP A 114 -1.69 6.23 -19.97
CA ASP A 114 -0.55 5.40 -19.57
C ASP A 114 -0.19 5.62 -18.09
N SER A 115 -0.26 6.86 -17.59
CA SER A 115 -0.05 7.18 -16.18
C SER A 115 -1.12 6.57 -15.29
N VAL A 116 -2.38 6.66 -15.70
CA VAL A 116 -3.51 6.06 -14.98
C VAL A 116 -3.37 4.54 -14.93
N ARG A 117 -3.04 3.88 -16.04
CA ARG A 117 -2.82 2.42 -16.07
C ARG A 117 -1.71 1.99 -15.10
N ARG A 118 -0.59 2.73 -15.06
CA ARG A 118 0.50 2.46 -14.10
C ARG A 118 0.03 2.61 -12.66
N ALA A 119 -0.74 3.66 -12.37
CA ALA A 119 -1.26 3.91 -11.02
C ALA A 119 -2.23 2.81 -10.58
N LEU A 120 -3.19 2.43 -11.42
CA LEU A 120 -4.16 1.37 -11.12
C LEU A 120 -3.49 -0.01 -10.96
N ALA A 121 -2.49 -0.32 -11.79
CA ALA A 121 -1.70 -1.54 -11.65
C ALA A 121 -0.92 -1.56 -10.32
N LYS A 122 -0.34 -0.41 -9.93
CA LYS A 122 0.34 -0.27 -8.64
C LYS A 122 -0.62 -0.46 -7.47
N ASP A 123 -1.83 0.14 -7.51
CA ASP A 123 -2.85 -0.04 -6.48
C ASP A 123 -3.21 -1.51 -6.29
N THR A 124 -3.42 -2.22 -7.40
CA THR A 124 -3.73 -3.67 -7.38
C THR A 124 -2.65 -4.47 -6.67
N VAL A 125 -1.38 -4.22 -6.99
CA VAL A 125 -0.24 -4.92 -6.36
C VAL A 125 -0.11 -4.55 -4.88
N ASP A 126 -0.19 -3.25 -4.56
CA ASP A 126 -0.04 -2.77 -3.18
C ASP A 126 -1.15 -3.31 -2.25
N ARG A 127 -2.41 -3.36 -2.74
CA ARG A 127 -3.55 -3.94 -2.00
C ARG A 127 -3.41 -5.45 -1.83
N ALA A 128 -2.97 -6.18 -2.84
CA ALA A 128 -2.72 -7.62 -2.74
C ALA A 128 -1.68 -7.92 -1.65
N LEU A 129 -0.55 -7.20 -1.65
CA LEU A 129 0.49 -7.32 -0.64
C LEU A 129 0.01 -6.93 0.77
N ALA A 130 -0.81 -5.87 0.87
CA ALA A 130 -1.39 -5.45 2.15
C ALA A 130 -2.35 -6.52 2.70
N GLY A 131 -3.19 -7.10 1.84
CA GLY A 131 -4.09 -8.21 2.20
C GLY A 131 -3.33 -9.45 2.69
N GLU A 132 -2.28 -9.86 1.98
CA GLU A 132 -1.41 -10.97 2.41
C GLU A 132 -0.78 -10.70 3.78
N ARG A 133 -0.23 -9.50 3.98
CA ARG A 133 0.34 -9.10 5.28
C ARG A 133 -0.70 -9.10 6.40
N ALA A 134 -1.93 -8.67 6.13
CA ALA A 134 -3.02 -8.68 7.11
C ALA A 134 -3.38 -10.12 7.53
N ILE A 135 -3.48 -11.04 6.58
CA ILE A 135 -3.73 -12.46 6.83
C ILE A 135 -2.62 -13.06 7.70
N ILE A 136 -1.35 -12.80 7.37
CA ILE A 136 -0.22 -13.32 8.14
C ILE A 136 -0.21 -12.73 9.56
N ARG A 137 -0.47 -11.43 9.72
CA ARG A 137 -0.60 -10.81 11.05
C ARG A 137 -1.70 -11.43 11.89
N GLN A 138 -2.85 -11.72 11.30
CA GLN A 138 -3.95 -12.40 11.98
C GLN A 138 -3.54 -13.80 12.43
N ARG A 139 -2.82 -14.57 11.60
CA ARG A 139 -2.28 -15.87 11.99
C ARG A 139 -1.28 -15.77 13.16
N CYS A 140 -0.40 -14.77 13.11
CA CYS A 140 0.53 -14.49 14.23
C CYS A 140 -0.20 -14.16 15.53
N ALA A 141 -1.29 -13.37 15.46
CA ALA A 141 -2.10 -13.02 16.62
C ALA A 141 -2.80 -14.24 17.27
N ASN A 142 -3.04 -15.30 16.50
CA ASN A 142 -3.64 -16.56 16.97
C ASN A 142 -2.63 -17.50 17.65
N LEU A 143 -1.34 -17.16 17.67
CA LEU A 143 -0.33 -17.92 18.39
C LEU A 143 -0.44 -17.64 19.90
N THR A 144 -0.38 -18.68 20.72
CA THR A 144 -0.25 -18.54 22.16
C THR A 144 1.10 -17.88 22.51
N PRO A 145 1.26 -17.27 23.71
CA PRO A 145 2.53 -16.68 24.13
C PRO A 145 3.71 -17.64 24.01
N ARG A 146 3.47 -18.93 24.25
CA ARG A 146 4.53 -19.96 24.15
C ARG A 146 4.88 -20.29 22.71
N GLU A 147 3.89 -20.37 21.84
CA GLU A 147 4.09 -20.54 20.40
C GLU A 147 4.80 -19.34 19.78
N GLN A 148 4.50 -18.11 20.23
CA GLN A 148 5.21 -16.89 19.78
C GLN A 148 6.69 -16.92 20.17
N GLN A 149 7.02 -17.37 21.40
CA GLN A 149 8.41 -17.55 21.83
C GLN A 149 9.14 -18.58 20.96
N VAL A 150 8.50 -19.72 20.69
CA VAL A 150 9.09 -20.75 19.83
C VAL A 150 9.21 -20.24 18.40
N PHE A 151 8.20 -19.55 17.87
CA PHE A 151 8.21 -18.96 16.53
C PHE A 151 9.40 -18.01 16.34
N SER A 152 9.62 -17.05 17.24
CA SER A 152 10.73 -16.09 17.12
C SER A 152 12.10 -16.77 17.17
N LEU A 153 12.26 -17.84 17.93
CA LEU A 153 13.52 -18.60 17.99
C LEU A 153 13.73 -19.49 16.75
N VAL A 154 12.67 -20.06 16.20
CA VAL A 154 12.71 -20.85 14.95
C VAL A 154 13.11 -19.99 13.76
N VAL A 155 12.51 -18.81 13.63
CA VAL A 155 12.85 -17.89 12.53
C VAL A 155 14.23 -17.23 12.70
N SER A 156 14.82 -17.32 13.89
CA SER A 156 16.22 -16.96 14.16
C SER A 156 17.20 -18.10 13.87
N ASP A 157 16.72 -19.19 13.23
CA ASP A 157 17.51 -20.36 12.82
C ASP A 157 18.15 -21.14 14.00
N LEU A 158 17.51 -21.14 15.17
CA LEU A 158 18.00 -21.90 16.33
C LEU A 158 17.54 -23.35 16.24
N PRO A 159 18.46 -24.33 16.53
CA PRO A 159 18.10 -25.75 16.59
C PRO A 159 17.23 -26.05 17.81
N ASN A 160 16.40 -27.12 17.73
CA ASN A 160 15.47 -27.50 18.80
C ASN A 160 16.13 -27.65 20.19
N LYS A 161 17.36 -28.18 20.25
CA LYS A 161 18.10 -28.31 21.51
C LYS A 161 18.39 -26.96 22.17
N GLU A 162 18.75 -25.98 21.38
CA GLU A 162 19.05 -24.62 21.85
C GLU A 162 17.77 -23.89 22.29
N ILE A 163 16.69 -24.01 21.50
CA ILE A 163 15.37 -23.50 21.86
C ILE A 163 14.89 -24.11 23.19
N ALA A 164 15.04 -25.43 23.34
CA ALA A 164 14.70 -26.16 24.57
C ALA A 164 15.45 -25.64 25.79
N ARG A 165 16.76 -25.37 25.62
CA ARG A 165 17.62 -24.81 26.67
C ARG A 165 17.17 -23.41 27.08
N GLN A 166 16.96 -22.52 26.11
CA GLN A 166 16.54 -21.13 26.35
C GLN A 166 15.17 -21.05 27.01
N LEU A 167 14.24 -21.87 26.55
CA LEU A 167 12.87 -21.89 27.06
C LEU A 167 12.66 -22.78 28.29
N LYS A 168 13.70 -23.49 28.76
CA LYS A 168 13.65 -24.42 29.89
C LYS A 168 12.57 -25.49 29.75
N ILE A 169 12.46 -26.12 28.57
CA ILE A 169 11.52 -27.21 28.26
C ILE A 169 12.25 -28.36 27.56
N SER A 170 11.58 -29.50 27.39
CA SER A 170 12.16 -30.61 26.64
C SER A 170 12.23 -30.35 25.14
N PRO A 171 13.22 -30.94 24.40
CA PRO A 171 13.23 -30.88 22.94
C PRO A 171 11.93 -31.40 22.30
N ARG A 172 11.32 -32.43 22.86
CA ARG A 172 10.03 -32.98 22.43
C ARG A 172 8.89 -31.95 22.58
N THR A 173 8.93 -31.14 23.64
CA THR A 173 7.95 -30.03 23.83
C THR A 173 8.16 -28.93 22.77
N VAL A 174 9.42 -28.65 22.41
CA VAL A 174 9.73 -27.70 21.30
C VAL A 174 9.17 -28.21 19.97
N GLU A 175 9.36 -29.49 19.66
CA GLU A 175 8.83 -30.13 18.45
C GLU A 175 7.29 -29.99 18.38
N HIS A 176 6.61 -30.25 19.50
CA HIS A 176 5.18 -30.08 19.62
C HIS A 176 4.73 -28.62 19.34
N HIS A 177 5.37 -27.64 19.96
CA HIS A 177 5.07 -26.23 19.70
C HIS A 177 5.40 -25.82 18.26
N ARG A 178 6.52 -26.31 17.69
CA ARG A 178 6.83 -26.06 16.26
C ARG A 178 5.76 -26.58 15.34
N ALA A 179 5.25 -27.79 15.57
CA ALA A 179 4.16 -28.35 14.76
C ALA A 179 2.91 -27.47 14.82
N HIS A 180 2.54 -26.98 16.02
CA HIS A 180 1.40 -26.07 16.18
C HIS A 180 1.65 -24.72 15.52
N VAL A 181 2.85 -24.15 15.62
CA VAL A 181 3.22 -22.90 14.91
C VAL A 181 3.07 -23.09 13.40
N MET A 182 3.65 -24.16 12.83
CA MET A 182 3.55 -24.46 11.41
C MET A 182 2.08 -24.57 10.96
N LEU A 183 1.24 -25.27 11.74
CA LEU A 183 -0.18 -25.43 11.47
C LEU A 183 -0.93 -24.10 11.51
N LYS A 184 -0.80 -23.32 12.60
CA LYS A 184 -1.49 -22.05 12.79
C LYS A 184 -1.05 -20.97 11.79
N MET A 185 0.23 -20.93 11.47
CA MET A 185 0.80 -20.06 10.45
C MET A 185 0.47 -20.53 9.03
N GLN A 186 0.01 -21.79 8.86
CA GLN A 186 -0.19 -22.44 7.57
C GLN A 186 1.10 -22.45 6.72
N ALA A 187 2.23 -22.59 7.34
CA ALA A 187 3.53 -22.64 6.68
C ALA A 187 3.90 -24.08 6.31
N ARG A 188 4.38 -24.30 5.08
CA ARG A 188 4.81 -25.61 4.57
C ARG A 188 6.28 -25.91 4.87
N SER A 189 7.04 -24.87 5.17
CA SER A 189 8.47 -24.98 5.48
C SER A 189 8.93 -23.89 6.45
N VAL A 190 10.09 -24.09 7.07
CA VAL A 190 10.72 -23.05 7.90
C VAL A 190 11.10 -21.82 7.06
N ALA A 191 11.50 -22.01 5.80
CA ALA A 191 11.78 -20.90 4.91
C ALA A 191 10.54 -20.01 4.66
N GLU A 192 9.38 -20.62 4.46
CA GLU A 192 8.10 -19.87 4.32
C GLU A 192 7.75 -19.16 5.64
N LEU A 193 7.97 -19.81 6.78
CA LEU A 193 7.77 -19.21 8.10
C LEU A 193 8.66 -17.98 8.32
N ILE A 194 9.93 -18.03 7.86
CA ILE A 194 10.86 -16.90 7.90
C ILE A 194 10.34 -15.75 7.01
N THR A 195 9.88 -16.05 5.80
CA THR A 195 9.31 -15.05 4.89
C THR A 195 8.11 -14.36 5.53
N MET A 196 7.20 -15.13 6.14
CA MET A 196 6.06 -14.57 6.88
C MET A 196 6.50 -13.67 8.05
N ALA A 197 7.54 -14.06 8.80
CA ALA A 197 8.07 -13.27 9.91
C ALA A 197 8.64 -11.92 9.44
N ILE A 198 9.32 -11.90 8.28
CA ILE A 198 9.82 -10.66 7.65
C ILE A 198 8.66 -9.77 7.23
N LEU A 199 7.65 -10.31 6.55
CA LEU A 199 6.48 -9.57 6.09
C LEU A 199 5.69 -8.93 7.24
N CYS A 200 5.76 -9.51 8.44
CA CYS A 200 5.12 -8.99 9.66
C CYS A 200 6.01 -8.08 10.51
N GLY A 201 7.28 -7.86 10.13
CA GLY A 201 8.23 -7.07 10.89
C GLY A 201 8.70 -7.73 12.19
N ILE A 202 8.53 -9.07 12.33
CA ILE A 202 9.02 -9.85 13.50
C ILE A 202 10.51 -10.17 13.35
N ARG A 203 11.01 -10.18 12.11
CA ARG A 203 12.41 -10.35 11.78
C ARG A 203 12.84 -9.30 10.78
N GLU A 204 13.94 -8.60 11.06
CA GLU A 204 14.61 -7.76 10.07
C GLU A 204 15.47 -8.63 9.14
N LEU A 205 15.50 -8.27 7.84
CA LEU A 205 16.50 -8.81 6.92
C LEU A 205 17.87 -8.33 7.39
N ARG A 206 18.68 -9.22 7.95
CA ARG A 206 20.12 -8.96 8.08
C ARG A 206 20.73 -9.17 6.70
N LEU A 207 20.96 -8.05 5.98
CA LEU A 207 21.79 -8.00 4.78
C LEU A 207 23.26 -8.15 5.16
#